data_58eeecc4b0f51365371b07dd86e08885
#
_entry.id   58eeecc4b0f51365371b07dd86e08885
#
_cell.length_a   1.000
_cell.length_b   1.000
_cell.length_c   1.000
_cell.angle_alpha   90.00
_cell.angle_beta   90.00
_cell.angle_gamma   90.00
#
_symmetry.space_group_name_H-M   'P 1'
#
loop_
_entity.id
_entity.type
_entity.pdbx_description
1 polymer ?
#
loop_
_entity_poly.entity_id
_entity_poly.type
_entity_poly.pdbx_seq_one_letter_code
_entity_poly.pdbx_strand_id
1 'polypeptide(L)'
;MKNQKGIVQIFQWSAAILLILFLSTSCATKRYWGPSMGRSADSQSTPADALEKALKLVSFEPYRGKALWVEVYTLTDRTGEESAEERFLRSWLAEKASVQGAGLARSKAQADVVLDVKARVFGVHQTRRDFIPLVYMESTHGIVDLHMVFYDRESGKILQTQDLKGEARYLEYYIVYMIGPFKSIK
;
A
#
# COMPACT_ATOMS: atom_id res chain seq x y z
N MET A 1 9.31 -58.81 31.49
CA MET A 1 9.90 -57.55 31.00
C MET A 1 9.85 -57.30 29.48
N LYS A 2 9.44 -58.24 28.64
CA LYS A 2 9.38 -58.06 27.17
C LYS A 2 8.19 -57.22 26.68
N ASN A 3 7.07 -57.18 27.38
CA ASN A 3 5.84 -56.46 26.95
C ASN A 3 5.85 -54.92 27.14
N GLN A 4 6.67 -54.40 28.03
CA GLN A 4 6.68 -52.95 28.27
C GLN A 4 7.28 -52.13 27.10
N LYS A 5 8.28 -52.71 26.40
CA LYS A 5 8.89 -52.03 25.24
C LYS A 5 7.91 -51.86 24.07
N GLY A 6 7.03 -52.84 23.85
CA GLY A 6 6.02 -52.75 22.79
C GLY A 6 4.95 -51.67 23.03
N ILE A 7 4.51 -51.55 24.28
CA ILE A 7 3.49 -50.53 24.65
C ILE A 7 4.03 -49.09 24.49
N VAL A 8 5.28 -48.85 24.92
CA VAL A 8 5.91 -47.54 24.77
C VAL A 8 6.09 -47.17 23.29
N GLN A 9 6.44 -48.14 22.46
CA GLN A 9 6.63 -47.93 21.03
C GLN A 9 5.31 -47.59 20.31
N ILE A 10 4.22 -48.30 20.64
CA ILE A 10 2.87 -47.99 20.13
C ILE A 10 2.43 -46.59 20.54
N PHE A 11 2.69 -46.18 21.78
CA PHE A 11 2.33 -44.86 22.28
C PHE A 11 3.11 -43.72 21.56
N GLN A 12 4.40 -43.97 21.24
CA GLN A 12 5.21 -43.01 20.48
C GLN A 12 4.72 -42.87 19.04
N TRP A 13 4.34 -43.96 18.37
CA TRP A 13 3.80 -43.88 17.00
C TRP A 13 2.42 -43.26 16.95
N SER A 14 1.55 -43.50 17.92
CA SER A 14 0.24 -42.86 17.98
C SER A 14 0.35 -41.38 18.26
N ALA A 15 1.28 -40.90 19.10
CA ALA A 15 1.55 -39.52 19.35
C ALA A 15 2.11 -38.80 18.11
N ALA A 16 3.01 -39.46 17.36
CA ALA A 16 3.55 -38.92 16.11
C ALA A 16 2.48 -38.79 15.01
N ILE A 17 1.60 -39.79 14.86
CA ILE A 17 0.47 -39.77 13.92
C ILE A 17 -0.51 -38.66 14.29
N LEU A 18 -0.83 -38.47 15.59
CA LEU A 18 -1.71 -37.43 16.07
C LEU A 18 -1.11 -36.04 15.80
N LEU A 19 0.19 -35.90 15.97
CA LEU A 19 0.91 -34.63 15.68
C LEU A 19 0.89 -34.32 14.18
N ILE A 20 1.09 -35.32 13.32
CA ILE A 20 1.03 -35.17 11.86
C ILE A 20 -0.39 -34.80 11.41
N LEU A 21 -1.42 -35.44 11.97
CA LEU A 21 -2.81 -35.10 11.70
C LEU A 21 -3.16 -33.68 12.15
N PHE A 22 -2.65 -33.23 13.29
CA PHE A 22 -2.82 -31.86 13.78
C PHE A 22 -2.14 -30.84 12.89
N LEU A 23 -0.97 -31.16 12.33
CA LEU A 23 -0.23 -30.29 11.42
C LEU A 23 -0.86 -30.24 10.02
N SER A 24 -1.49 -31.33 9.57
CA SER A 24 -2.13 -31.40 8.24
C SER A 24 -3.49 -30.69 8.18
N THR A 25 -4.18 -30.48 9.30
CA THR A 25 -5.45 -29.73 9.36
C THR A 25 -5.28 -28.21 9.46
N SER A 26 -4.05 -27.72 9.50
CA SER A 26 -3.73 -26.30 9.50
C SER A 26 -4.01 -25.66 8.13
N CYS A 27 -5.27 -25.58 7.74
CA CYS A 27 -5.70 -24.77 6.60
C CYS A 27 -5.49 -23.30 6.94
N ALA A 28 -4.50 -22.65 6.31
CA ALA A 28 -4.32 -21.21 6.39
C ALA A 28 -5.54 -20.55 5.76
N THR A 29 -6.42 -19.98 6.58
CA THR A 29 -7.59 -19.25 6.10
C THR A 29 -7.15 -17.86 5.69
N LYS A 30 -7.21 -17.56 4.39
CA LYS A 30 -6.95 -16.24 3.86
C LYS A 30 -8.26 -15.44 3.93
N ARG A 31 -8.37 -14.50 4.87
CA ARG A 31 -9.51 -13.59 4.95
C ARG A 31 -9.12 -12.24 4.38
N TYR A 32 -9.92 -11.76 3.44
CA TYR A 32 -9.85 -10.39 2.95
C TYR A 32 -10.81 -9.55 3.80
N TRP A 33 -10.28 -8.55 4.46
CA TRP A 33 -11.10 -7.58 5.16
C TRP A 33 -11.33 -6.41 4.21
N GLY A 34 -12.60 -6.12 3.94
CA GLY A 34 -12.98 -4.96 3.14
C GLY A 34 -12.68 -3.65 3.89
N PRO A 35 -12.76 -2.50 3.21
CA PRO A 35 -12.37 -1.18 3.73
C PRO A 35 -13.23 -0.64 4.88
N SER A 36 -14.15 -1.43 5.42
CA SER A 36 -15.09 -1.04 6.48
C SER A 36 -14.51 -1.09 7.90
N MET A 37 -13.34 -1.67 8.10
CA MET A 37 -12.68 -1.57 9.40
C MET A 37 -11.95 -0.23 9.48
N GLY A 38 -12.32 0.57 10.48
CA GLY A 38 -11.92 1.94 10.69
C GLY A 38 -10.45 2.20 10.38
N ARG A 39 -10.17 3.37 9.84
CA ARG A 39 -8.83 3.81 9.41
C ARG A 39 -7.84 3.66 10.56
N SER A 40 -7.17 2.50 10.64
CA SER A 40 -6.05 2.31 11.58
C SER A 40 -4.89 3.20 11.14
N ALA A 41 -4.01 3.57 12.05
CA ALA A 41 -2.81 4.33 11.72
C ALA A 41 -2.00 3.64 10.61
N ASP A 42 -1.89 2.31 10.68
CA ASP A 42 -1.15 1.51 9.70
C ASP A 42 -1.82 1.49 8.32
N SER A 43 -3.17 1.51 8.27
CA SER A 43 -3.91 1.61 7.00
C SER A 43 -3.81 2.99 6.34
N GLN A 44 -3.41 4.02 7.09
CA GLN A 44 -3.17 5.37 6.58
C GLN A 44 -1.70 5.58 6.21
N SER A 45 -0.76 5.10 7.03
CA SER A 45 0.67 5.27 6.78
C SER A 45 1.16 4.46 5.58
N THR A 46 0.65 3.24 5.38
CA THR A 46 1.12 2.36 4.31
C THR A 46 0.92 2.93 2.90
N PRO A 47 -0.22 3.52 2.52
CA PRO A 47 -0.35 4.20 1.23
C PRO A 47 0.50 5.47 1.14
N ALA A 48 0.71 6.18 2.26
CA ALA A 48 1.60 7.34 2.29
C ALA A 48 3.06 6.94 2.02
N ASP A 49 3.54 5.86 2.63
CA ASP A 49 4.88 5.32 2.39
C ASP A 49 5.05 4.82 0.93
N ALA A 50 4.01 4.18 0.39
CA ALA A 50 4.01 3.76 -1.02
C ALA A 50 4.07 4.97 -1.96
N LEU A 51 3.32 6.03 -1.65
CA LEU A 51 3.35 7.28 -2.42
C LEU A 51 4.71 7.96 -2.31
N GLU A 52 5.30 8.04 -1.13
CA GLU A 52 6.64 8.61 -0.95
C GLU A 52 7.68 7.89 -1.82
N LYS A 53 7.64 6.55 -1.83
CA LYS A 53 8.53 5.74 -2.68
C LYS A 53 8.31 6.03 -4.18
N ALA A 54 7.05 6.11 -4.63
CA ALA A 54 6.72 6.47 -6.00
C ALA A 54 7.24 7.86 -6.36
N LEU A 55 7.02 8.84 -5.49
CA LEU A 55 7.40 10.23 -5.74
C LEU A 55 8.93 10.44 -5.73
N LYS A 56 9.73 9.57 -5.10
CA LYS A 56 11.21 9.66 -5.19
C LYS A 56 11.71 9.59 -6.65
N LEU A 57 10.92 8.98 -7.52
CA LEU A 57 11.26 8.84 -8.95
C LEU A 57 10.86 10.07 -9.79
N VAL A 58 10.10 11.01 -9.23
CA VAL A 58 9.63 12.21 -9.96
C VAL A 58 10.63 13.33 -9.82
N SER A 59 10.96 13.97 -10.95
CA SER A 59 11.71 15.22 -10.97
C SER A 59 10.87 16.35 -11.59
N PHE A 60 10.78 17.45 -10.86
CA PHE A 60 10.18 18.71 -11.33
C PHE A 60 11.24 19.72 -11.76
N GLU A 61 12.52 19.37 -11.74
CA GLU A 61 13.63 20.22 -12.18
C GLU A 61 13.43 20.85 -13.57
N PRO A 62 12.88 20.15 -14.59
CA PRO A 62 12.63 20.74 -15.89
C PRO A 62 11.60 21.89 -15.88
N TYR A 63 10.84 21.99 -14.80
CA TYR A 63 9.76 22.97 -14.62
C TYR A 63 10.11 24.04 -13.59
N ARG A 64 11.37 24.14 -13.17
CA ARG A 64 11.86 25.17 -12.26
C ARG A 64 11.53 26.58 -12.80
N GLY A 65 10.95 27.41 -11.95
CA GLY A 65 10.53 28.78 -12.28
C GLY A 65 9.28 28.89 -13.15
N LYS A 66 8.66 27.76 -13.56
CA LYS A 66 7.36 27.75 -14.26
C LYS A 66 6.21 27.62 -13.27
N ALA A 67 5.08 28.23 -13.61
CA ALA A 67 3.84 28.10 -12.85
C ALA A 67 3.16 26.77 -13.21
N LEU A 68 3.10 25.83 -12.26
CA LEU A 68 2.53 24.51 -12.42
C LEU A 68 1.12 24.44 -11.83
N TRP A 69 0.16 23.91 -12.59
CA TRP A 69 -1.16 23.53 -12.12
C TRP A 69 -1.26 22.01 -12.02
N VAL A 70 -1.69 21.46 -10.88
CA VAL A 70 -1.81 20.02 -10.65
C VAL A 70 -3.28 19.63 -10.62
N GLU A 71 -3.68 18.73 -11.51
CA GLU A 71 -4.98 18.08 -11.54
C GLU A 71 -4.81 16.59 -11.21
N VAL A 72 -5.62 16.08 -10.30
CA VAL A 72 -5.57 14.67 -9.88
C VAL A 72 -6.93 14.05 -10.09
N TYR A 73 -6.93 12.85 -10.67
CA TYR A 73 -8.13 12.08 -10.95
C TYR A 73 -7.97 10.67 -10.36
N THR A 74 -8.97 10.23 -9.60
CA THR A 74 -9.07 8.88 -9.07
C THR A 74 -10.28 8.16 -9.66
N LEU A 75 -10.32 6.83 -9.55
CA LEU A 75 -11.47 6.03 -10.04
C LEU A 75 -12.64 6.02 -9.04
N THR A 76 -12.46 6.60 -7.86
CA THR A 76 -13.42 6.47 -6.76
C THR A 76 -14.46 7.59 -6.69
N ASP A 77 -14.27 8.67 -7.43
CA ASP A 77 -15.19 9.80 -7.37
C ASP A 77 -16.38 9.65 -8.32
N ARG A 78 -17.58 9.70 -7.75
CA ARG A 78 -18.87 9.71 -8.46
C ARG A 78 -19.69 10.96 -8.19
N THR A 79 -19.25 11.84 -7.31
CA THR A 79 -20.03 12.97 -6.82
C THR A 79 -19.72 14.28 -7.49
N GLY A 80 -18.65 14.35 -8.28
CA GLY A 80 -18.15 15.59 -8.90
C GLY A 80 -17.41 16.52 -7.93
N GLU A 81 -17.30 16.13 -6.66
CA GLU A 81 -16.46 16.81 -5.67
C GLU A 81 -15.11 16.13 -5.55
N GLU A 82 -14.07 16.91 -5.33
CA GLU A 82 -12.72 16.39 -5.12
C GLU A 82 -12.66 15.48 -3.88
N SER A 83 -12.22 14.23 -4.07
CA SER A 83 -12.09 13.26 -2.99
C SER A 83 -10.96 13.64 -2.00
N ALA A 84 -10.98 13.04 -0.81
CA ALA A 84 -9.91 13.24 0.17
C ALA A 84 -8.56 12.73 -0.35
N GLU A 85 -8.58 11.63 -1.10
CA GLU A 85 -7.42 11.03 -1.74
C GLU A 85 -6.84 11.95 -2.82
N GLU A 86 -7.67 12.58 -3.64
CA GLU A 86 -7.23 13.53 -4.67
C GLU A 86 -6.57 14.76 -4.06
N ARG A 87 -7.18 15.33 -3.01
CA ARG A 87 -6.60 16.45 -2.26
C ARG A 87 -5.26 16.11 -1.63
N PHE A 88 -5.16 14.90 -1.08
CA PHE A 88 -3.92 14.41 -0.47
C PHE A 88 -2.81 14.26 -1.52
N LEU A 89 -3.09 13.58 -2.64
CA LEU A 89 -2.15 13.41 -3.75
C LEU A 89 -1.71 14.75 -4.34
N ARG A 90 -2.67 15.66 -4.57
CA ARG A 90 -2.38 17.01 -5.08
C ARG A 90 -1.46 17.77 -4.15
N SER A 91 -1.73 17.74 -2.84
CA SER A 91 -0.92 18.42 -1.83
C SER A 91 0.54 17.94 -1.85
N TRP A 92 0.75 16.64 -1.91
CA TRP A 92 2.10 16.05 -1.93
C TRP A 92 2.86 16.36 -3.21
N LEU A 93 2.19 16.31 -4.36
CA LEU A 93 2.79 16.66 -5.65
C LEU A 93 3.14 18.14 -5.71
N ALA A 94 2.24 18.99 -5.23
CA ALA A 94 2.44 20.43 -5.16
C ALA A 94 3.62 20.82 -4.24
N GLU A 95 3.71 20.18 -3.06
CA GLU A 95 4.83 20.37 -2.13
C GLU A 95 6.14 19.96 -2.79
N LYS A 96 6.20 18.78 -3.40
CA LYS A 96 7.42 18.32 -4.07
C LYS A 96 7.85 19.20 -5.23
N ALA A 97 6.89 19.65 -6.05
CA ALA A 97 7.15 20.57 -7.15
C ALA A 97 7.73 21.89 -6.62
N SER A 98 7.13 22.43 -5.56
CA SER A 98 7.58 23.67 -4.92
C SER A 98 8.99 23.55 -4.33
N VAL A 99 9.30 22.43 -3.66
CA VAL A 99 10.64 22.17 -3.11
C VAL A 99 11.70 22.11 -4.23
N GLN A 100 11.33 21.64 -5.41
CA GLN A 100 12.23 21.59 -6.59
C GLN A 100 12.23 22.89 -7.40
N GLY A 101 11.53 23.93 -6.93
CA GLY A 101 11.56 25.28 -7.48
C GLY A 101 10.55 25.56 -8.59
N ALA A 102 9.54 24.69 -8.79
CA ALA A 102 8.38 25.02 -9.60
C ALA A 102 7.43 25.94 -8.80
N GLY A 103 6.89 26.97 -9.44
CA GLY A 103 5.84 27.79 -8.86
C GLY A 103 4.50 27.08 -8.90
N LEU A 104 3.59 27.33 -7.94
CA LEU A 104 2.24 26.82 -8.00
C LEU A 104 1.29 27.85 -8.56
N ALA A 105 0.59 27.52 -9.64
CA ALA A 105 -0.43 28.38 -10.24
C ALA A 105 -1.68 28.42 -9.32
N ARG A 106 -2.31 29.58 -9.20
CA ARG A 106 -3.58 29.74 -8.45
C ARG A 106 -4.79 29.21 -9.20
N SER A 107 -4.69 29.12 -10.52
CA SER A 107 -5.71 28.56 -11.40
C SER A 107 -5.07 27.95 -12.64
N LYS A 108 -5.78 27.08 -13.32
CA LYS A 108 -5.32 26.46 -14.58
C LYS A 108 -4.99 27.49 -15.66
N ALA A 109 -5.76 28.59 -15.68
CA ALA A 109 -5.55 29.68 -16.65
C ALA A 109 -4.24 30.46 -16.45
N GLN A 110 -3.68 30.44 -15.23
CA GLN A 110 -2.43 31.10 -14.87
C GLN A 110 -1.21 30.20 -14.91
N ALA A 111 -1.40 28.94 -15.26
CA ALA A 111 -0.30 27.97 -15.34
C ALA A 111 0.47 28.13 -16.65
N ASP A 112 1.77 27.86 -16.61
CA ASP A 112 2.59 27.61 -17.79
C ASP A 112 2.51 26.15 -18.20
N VAL A 113 2.48 25.27 -17.19
CA VAL A 113 2.44 23.83 -17.35
C VAL A 113 1.29 23.25 -16.53
N VAL A 114 0.57 22.31 -17.11
CA VAL A 114 -0.45 21.53 -16.42
C VAL A 114 0.04 20.11 -16.23
N LEU A 115 -0.05 19.61 -15.01
CA LEU A 115 0.23 18.24 -14.65
C LEU A 115 -1.10 17.51 -14.40
N ASP A 116 -1.42 16.61 -15.32
CA ASP A 116 -2.53 15.66 -15.16
C ASP A 116 -2.02 14.37 -14.52
N VAL A 117 -2.63 14.00 -13.42
CA VAL A 117 -2.30 12.78 -12.67
C VAL A 117 -3.53 11.88 -12.61
N LYS A 118 -3.41 10.71 -13.22
CA LYS A 118 -4.43 9.65 -13.15
C LYS A 118 -3.96 8.60 -12.17
N ALA A 119 -4.57 8.54 -11.00
CA ALA A 119 -4.31 7.48 -10.02
C ALA A 119 -5.07 6.21 -10.46
N ARG A 120 -4.36 5.30 -11.15
CA ARG A 120 -4.90 4.00 -11.57
C ARG A 120 -5.12 3.09 -10.38
N VAL A 121 -4.23 3.14 -9.40
CA VAL A 121 -4.37 2.46 -8.12
C VAL A 121 -3.86 3.40 -7.02
N PHE A 122 -4.68 3.60 -6.01
CA PHE A 122 -4.30 4.25 -4.77
C PHE A 122 -5.08 3.60 -3.64
N GLY A 123 -4.45 2.70 -2.91
CA GLY A 123 -5.19 1.93 -1.94
C GLY A 123 -4.35 1.01 -1.06
N VAL A 124 -5.07 0.34 -0.18
CA VAL A 124 -4.51 -0.61 0.78
C VAL A 124 -5.20 -1.95 0.61
N HIS A 125 -4.39 -2.99 0.58
CA HIS A 125 -4.83 -4.37 0.60
C HIS A 125 -4.41 -5.01 1.92
N GLN A 126 -5.38 -5.47 2.70
CA GLN A 126 -5.11 -6.17 3.96
C GLN A 126 -5.38 -7.66 3.80
N THR A 127 -4.44 -8.47 4.24
CA THR A 127 -4.59 -9.92 4.28
C THR A 127 -4.26 -10.44 5.66
N ARG A 128 -5.12 -11.30 6.16
CA ARG A 128 -4.94 -12.04 7.40
C ARG A 128 -4.68 -13.50 7.10
N ARG A 129 -3.68 -14.09 7.75
CA ARG A 129 -3.38 -15.52 7.69
C ARG A 129 -3.32 -16.07 9.10
N ASP A 130 -4.17 -17.03 9.38
CA ASP A 130 -4.22 -17.72 10.65
C ASP A 130 -3.58 -19.10 10.46
N PHE A 131 -2.47 -19.35 11.14
CA PHE A 131 -1.84 -20.66 11.24
C PHE A 131 -2.20 -21.25 12.61
N ILE A 132 -3.39 -21.79 12.68
CA ILE A 132 -3.96 -22.34 13.94
C ILE A 132 -3.12 -23.54 14.42
N PRO A 133 -2.77 -23.60 15.74
CA PRO A 133 -3.07 -22.67 16.82
C PRO A 133 -1.95 -21.66 17.15
N LEU A 134 -0.88 -21.59 16.34
CA LEU A 134 0.40 -21.06 16.82
C LEU A 134 0.75 -19.67 16.31
N VAL A 135 0.40 -19.30 15.09
CA VAL A 135 0.83 -18.03 14.50
C VAL A 135 -0.34 -17.34 13.80
N TYR A 136 -0.49 -16.08 14.09
CA TYR A 136 -1.38 -15.15 13.41
C TYR A 136 -0.53 -14.11 12.70
N MET A 137 -0.81 -13.87 11.43
CA MET A 137 -0.08 -12.89 10.62
C MET A 137 -1.06 -11.97 9.89
N GLU A 138 -0.88 -10.67 10.07
CA GLU A 138 -1.57 -9.63 9.32
C GLU A 138 -0.58 -8.90 8.40
N SER A 139 -0.98 -8.69 7.16
CA SER A 139 -0.20 -7.96 6.17
C SER A 139 -1.05 -6.84 5.60
N THR A 140 -0.58 -5.61 5.77
CA THR A 140 -1.11 -4.42 5.12
C THR A 140 -0.20 -4.04 3.97
N HIS A 141 -0.72 -3.96 2.76
CA HIS A 141 0.03 -3.68 1.55
C HIS A 141 -0.55 -2.43 0.89
N GLY A 142 0.20 -1.34 0.89
CA GLY A 142 -0.12 -0.11 0.19
C GLY A 142 0.40 -0.16 -1.24
N ILE A 143 -0.45 0.20 -2.19
CA ILE A 143 -0.12 0.20 -3.62
C ILE A 143 -0.52 1.55 -4.20
N VAL A 144 0.43 2.15 -4.92
CA VAL A 144 0.25 3.39 -5.67
C VAL A 144 0.69 3.15 -7.11
N ASP A 145 -0.19 3.44 -8.06
CA ASP A 145 0.10 3.44 -9.50
C ASP A 145 -0.47 4.71 -10.10
N LEU A 146 0.42 5.63 -10.51
CA LEU A 146 0.07 6.94 -11.05
C LEU A 146 0.56 7.05 -12.49
N HIS A 147 -0.31 7.56 -13.35
CA HIS A 147 0.04 7.99 -14.70
C HIS A 147 0.04 9.50 -14.74
N MET A 148 1.18 10.12 -15.03
CA MET A 148 1.40 11.56 -15.01
C MET A 148 1.68 12.05 -16.42
N VAL A 149 0.99 13.13 -16.80
CA VAL A 149 1.20 13.80 -18.09
C VAL A 149 1.41 15.28 -17.84
N PHE A 150 2.56 15.77 -18.26
CA PHE A 150 2.87 17.20 -18.26
C PHE A 150 2.60 17.77 -19.65
N TYR A 151 1.86 18.83 -19.74
CA TYR A 151 1.63 19.50 -21.00
C TYR A 151 1.70 21.03 -20.87
N ASP A 152 2.15 21.63 -21.93
CA ASP A 152 2.15 23.08 -22.08
C ASP A 152 0.69 23.56 -22.14
N ARG A 153 0.32 24.48 -21.27
CA ARG A 153 -1.08 24.93 -21.15
C ARG A 153 -1.57 25.63 -22.44
N GLU A 154 -0.70 26.41 -23.07
CA GLU A 154 -1.10 27.27 -24.17
C GLU A 154 -1.26 26.48 -25.46
N SER A 155 -0.29 25.64 -25.77
CA SER A 155 -0.28 24.83 -26.99
C SER A 155 -0.98 23.48 -26.85
N GLY A 156 -1.22 23.00 -25.62
CA GLY A 156 -1.70 21.64 -25.33
C GLY A 156 -0.70 20.54 -25.66
N LYS A 157 0.56 20.89 -25.97
CA LYS A 157 1.59 19.93 -26.34
C LYS A 157 2.05 19.14 -25.11
N ILE A 158 2.11 17.82 -25.21
CA ILE A 158 2.67 16.95 -24.17
C ILE A 158 4.19 17.20 -24.11
N LEU A 159 4.65 17.58 -22.92
CA LEU A 159 6.06 17.83 -22.62
C LEU A 159 6.73 16.55 -22.08
N GLN A 160 6.01 15.82 -21.24
CA GLN A 160 6.53 14.61 -20.62
C GLN A 160 5.36 13.70 -20.20
N THR A 161 5.60 12.40 -20.26
CA THR A 161 4.71 11.39 -19.68
C THR A 161 5.53 10.48 -18.78
N GLN A 162 4.99 10.13 -17.62
CA GLN A 162 5.68 9.28 -16.66
C GLN A 162 4.69 8.37 -15.92
N ASP A 163 5.03 7.10 -15.81
CA ASP A 163 4.33 6.13 -14.96
C ASP A 163 5.13 5.94 -13.67
N LEU A 164 4.44 6.00 -12.55
CA LEU A 164 5.01 5.82 -11.23
C LEU A 164 4.35 4.68 -10.50
N LYS A 165 5.17 3.84 -9.89
CA LYS A 165 4.70 2.78 -9.01
C LYS A 165 5.43 2.84 -7.69
N GLY A 166 4.67 2.69 -6.63
CA GLY A 166 5.19 2.57 -5.28
C GLY A 166 4.44 1.52 -4.50
N GLU A 167 5.19 0.78 -3.71
CA GLU A 167 4.65 -0.25 -2.85
C GLU A 167 5.27 -0.14 -1.46
N ALA A 168 4.44 -0.29 -0.44
CA ALA A 168 4.89 -0.42 0.93
C ALA A 168 4.15 -1.58 1.59
N ARG A 169 4.86 -2.33 2.39
CA ARG A 169 4.30 -3.50 3.06
C ARG A 169 4.61 -3.46 4.54
N TYR A 170 3.56 -3.61 5.31
CA TYR A 170 3.60 -3.70 6.75
C TYR A 170 3.17 -5.10 7.18
N LEU A 171 3.96 -5.76 8.01
CA LEU A 171 3.72 -7.11 8.48
C LEU A 171 3.68 -7.11 10.00
N GLU A 172 2.61 -7.66 10.55
CA GLU A 172 2.48 -7.97 11.96
C GLU A 172 2.29 -9.46 12.15
N TYR A 173 2.98 -10.04 13.12
CA TYR A 173 2.75 -11.42 13.51
C TYR A 173 2.70 -11.57 15.01
N TYR A 174 1.86 -12.49 15.44
CA TYR A 174 1.63 -12.84 16.83
C TYR A 174 1.89 -14.34 16.98
N ILE A 175 2.57 -14.72 18.06
CA ILE A 175 2.84 -16.11 18.40
C ILE A 175 1.89 -16.48 19.53
N VAL A 176 1.21 -17.65 19.41
CA VAL A 176 0.25 -18.15 20.40
C VAL A 176 -0.83 -17.11 20.76
N TYR A 177 -1.23 -16.24 19.79
CA TYR A 177 -2.23 -15.16 19.95
C TYR A 177 -1.95 -14.13 21.07
N MET A 178 -0.92 -14.29 21.87
CA MET A 178 -0.65 -13.45 23.04
C MET A 178 0.71 -12.74 22.98
N ILE A 179 1.67 -13.26 22.24
CA ILE A 179 3.04 -12.72 22.17
C ILE A 179 3.20 -11.97 20.86
N GLY A 180 3.28 -10.65 20.93
CA GLY A 180 3.39 -9.74 19.78
C GLY A 180 2.67 -8.42 20.06
N PRO A 181 2.49 -7.55 19.07
CA PRO A 181 2.91 -7.73 17.66
C PRO A 181 4.41 -7.61 17.43
N PHE A 182 4.96 -8.52 16.66
CA PHE A 182 6.28 -8.30 16.04
C PHE A 182 6.06 -7.62 14.69
N LYS A 183 6.71 -6.47 14.47
CA LYS A 183 6.47 -5.60 13.32
C LYS A 183 7.65 -5.65 12.36
N SER A 184 7.37 -5.72 11.06
CA SER A 184 8.37 -5.60 10.00
C SER A 184 7.83 -4.70 8.88
N ILE A 185 8.59 -3.67 8.51
CA ILE A 185 8.30 -2.75 7.41
C ILE A 185 9.26 -3.10 6.27
N LYS A 186 8.73 -3.25 5.04
CA LYS A 186 9.50 -3.51 3.82
C LYS A 186 9.16 -2.50 2.73
#